data_b2087d8398508f9f432d37a49e7a0652
#
_entry.id   b2087d8398508f9f432d37a49e7a0652
#
_cell.length_a   1.000
_cell.length_b   1.000
_cell.length_c   1.000
_cell.angle_alpha   90.00
_cell.angle_beta   90.00
_cell.angle_gamma   90.00
#
_symmetry.space_group_name_H-M   'P 1'
#
loop_
_entity.id
_entity.type
_entity.pdbx_description
1 polymer ?
#
loop_
_entity_poly.entity_id
_entity_poly.type
_entity_poly.pdbx_seq_one_letter_code
_entity_poly.pdbx_strand_id
1 'polypeptide(L)'
;MTFSPRFASRTRRALVTAAALTAVAATGTATAQTKTLYIGMNGGTMEKAYTQYVFPAFEKLHGVKVVVVPGTSSDILAKAQANKDKPQMHVMFLDDGIMVRAMGMGLCEKQKPNQHLNDIYPAARFKDDLASGVSVGMTGIAYNTKMFAEKGWAAPTSWMDFADPKYKGKVLFQSMPSSSFGLHGFLMFNRIQGGNDKNVEPGFANWAKTIGPNVLEYIPSSAKISEMVQTGEAAIFPLTPTAVAALKSKGIPVEYAQPKEGSVVLMTGQCVIAKNSEPELAQKLAEFLLSPLAQANVLQFGAQIPTNPKAPAVGEGAEQVAKINQWMKNAVTLDWDSVNANRPAWNTRWNKTIER
;
A
#
# COMPACT_ATOMS: atom_id res chain seq x y z
N MET A 1 -9.30 91.12 40.24
CA MET A 1 -8.13 91.94 39.80
C MET A 1 -7.69 91.31 38.50
N THR A 2 -8.18 91.85 37.33
CA THR A 2 -7.48 92.73 36.43
C THR A 2 -6.08 92.17 36.05
N PHE A 3 -5.80 91.82 34.82
CA PHE A 3 -5.66 92.59 33.61
C PHE A 3 -5.38 91.69 32.39
N SER A 4 -6.11 91.89 31.33
CA SER A 4 -5.67 91.75 29.97
C SER A 4 -4.85 92.98 29.59
N PRO A 5 -3.96 93.02 28.57
CA PRO A 5 -4.34 93.01 27.16
C PRO A 5 -3.25 92.68 26.12
N ARG A 6 -3.72 92.45 24.93
CA ARG A 6 -3.39 93.01 23.60
C ARG A 6 -2.24 92.57 22.78
N PHE A 7 -2.64 92.14 21.55
CA PHE A 7 -2.12 92.44 20.15
C PHE A 7 -0.68 92.34 19.79
N ALA A 8 -0.42 91.46 18.77
CA ALA A 8 0.06 92.00 17.50
C ALA A 8 0.07 90.89 16.42
N SER A 9 -0.63 91.21 15.35
CA SER A 9 -0.55 90.57 14.04
C SER A 9 0.83 90.74 13.37
N ARG A 10 1.34 89.75 12.66
CA ARG A 10 2.14 89.95 11.43
C ARG A 10 2.11 88.73 10.59
N THR A 11 1.47 88.87 9.45
CA THR A 11 1.64 88.12 8.17
C THR A 11 3.06 87.79 7.84
N ARG A 12 3.32 86.55 7.45
CA ARG A 12 4.38 86.22 6.44
C ARG A 12 4.09 84.85 5.81
N ARG A 13 3.72 84.97 4.54
CA ARG A 13 4.15 84.25 3.34
C ARG A 13 4.26 82.71 3.42
N ALA A 14 3.42 82.12 2.60
CA ALA A 14 3.46 80.75 2.09
C ALA A 14 4.82 80.36 1.56
N LEU A 15 5.27 79.13 1.94
CA LEU A 15 6.20 78.33 1.19
C LEU A 15 5.55 76.97 0.97
N VAL A 16 5.11 76.79 -0.25
CA VAL A 16 4.64 75.49 -0.76
C VAL A 16 5.87 74.63 -0.96
N THR A 17 6.10 73.67 -0.11
CA THR A 17 7.07 72.60 -0.36
C THR A 17 6.31 71.38 -0.85
N ALA A 18 6.36 71.11 -2.12
CA ALA A 18 5.84 69.87 -2.76
C ALA A 18 6.71 68.71 -2.29
N ALA A 19 6.19 67.91 -1.32
CA ALA A 19 6.75 66.62 -0.99
C ALA A 19 6.23 65.61 -2.02
N ALA A 20 7.10 65.27 -2.98
CA ALA A 20 6.88 64.15 -3.91
C ALA A 20 6.87 62.85 -3.08
N LEU A 21 5.69 62.27 -2.82
CA LEU A 21 5.53 60.91 -2.32
C LEU A 21 5.93 59.95 -3.46
N THR A 22 7.16 59.46 -3.45
CA THR A 22 7.58 58.30 -4.19
C THR A 22 6.93 57.06 -3.52
N ALA A 23 5.78 56.62 -4.05
CA ALA A 23 5.20 55.34 -3.75
C ALA A 23 6.14 54.27 -4.34
N VAL A 24 7.03 53.73 -3.52
CA VAL A 24 7.72 52.46 -3.81
C VAL A 24 6.67 51.36 -3.78
N ALA A 25 6.21 50.99 -4.98
CA ALA A 25 5.43 49.77 -5.16
C ALA A 25 6.33 48.60 -4.74
N ALA A 26 6.21 48.15 -3.49
CA ALA A 26 6.73 46.88 -3.05
C ALA A 26 5.94 45.82 -3.81
N THR A 27 6.44 45.39 -4.96
CA THR A 27 6.03 44.17 -5.60
C THR A 27 6.45 43.02 -4.67
N GLY A 28 5.63 42.75 -3.67
CA GLY A 28 5.71 41.53 -2.88
C GLY A 28 5.58 40.38 -3.85
N THR A 29 6.68 39.72 -4.14
CA THR A 29 6.65 38.39 -4.73
C THR A 29 5.89 37.52 -3.72
N ALA A 30 4.59 37.33 -3.95
CA ALA A 30 3.81 36.33 -3.25
C ALA A 30 4.52 35.00 -3.54
N THR A 31 5.31 34.53 -2.60
CA THR A 31 5.84 33.16 -2.64
C THR A 31 4.61 32.26 -2.64
N ALA A 32 4.25 31.73 -3.81
CA ALA A 32 3.14 30.78 -3.92
C ALA A 32 3.43 29.67 -2.92
N GLN A 33 2.56 29.50 -1.94
CA GLN A 33 2.70 28.44 -0.94
C GLN A 33 2.77 27.12 -1.68
N THR A 34 3.87 26.37 -1.49
CA THR A 34 4.08 25.08 -2.14
C THR A 34 2.92 24.15 -1.77
N LYS A 35 2.17 23.70 -2.78
CA LYS A 35 1.06 22.78 -2.57
C LYS A 35 1.57 21.43 -2.05
N THR A 36 0.81 20.81 -1.20
CA THR A 36 1.14 19.50 -0.62
C THR A 36 0.08 18.48 -1.01
N LEU A 37 0.51 17.38 -1.62
CA LEU A 37 -0.31 16.21 -1.86
C LEU A 37 -0.07 15.18 -0.75
N TYR A 38 -1.14 14.61 -0.22
CA TYR A 38 -1.09 13.54 0.76
C TYR A 38 -1.46 12.21 0.09
N ILE A 39 -0.61 11.19 0.28
CA ILE A 39 -0.84 9.85 -0.26
C ILE A 39 -0.89 8.82 0.88
N GLY A 40 -2.01 8.09 0.96
CA GLY A 40 -2.13 6.96 1.88
C GLY A 40 -1.41 5.74 1.32
N MET A 41 -0.49 5.13 2.07
CA MET A 41 0.20 3.90 1.66
C MET A 41 0.80 3.13 2.83
N ASN A 42 1.20 1.88 2.59
CA ASN A 42 1.93 1.12 3.60
C ASN A 42 3.25 1.80 3.93
N GLY A 43 3.57 1.84 5.23
CA GLY A 43 4.84 2.34 5.73
C GLY A 43 6.03 1.41 5.45
N GLY A 44 7.17 1.74 6.06
CA GLY A 44 8.35 0.89 6.01
C GLY A 44 9.10 0.94 4.68
N THR A 45 9.39 -0.21 4.08
CA THR A 45 10.19 -0.29 2.84
C THR A 45 9.50 0.39 1.66
N MET A 46 8.18 0.23 1.51
CA MET A 46 7.41 0.89 0.46
C MET A 46 7.50 2.41 0.59
N GLU A 47 7.14 2.95 1.76
CA GLU A 47 7.22 4.39 2.04
C GLU A 47 8.61 4.96 1.73
N LYS A 48 9.67 4.29 2.20
CA LYS A 48 11.06 4.72 1.96
C LYS A 48 11.39 4.76 0.47
N ALA A 49 11.02 3.73 -0.29
CA ALA A 49 11.30 3.67 -1.72
C ALA A 49 10.61 4.81 -2.48
N TYR A 50 9.33 5.06 -2.20
CA TYR A 50 8.60 6.14 -2.84
C TYR A 50 9.12 7.51 -2.43
N THR A 51 9.36 7.75 -1.15
CA THR A 51 9.80 9.04 -0.62
C THR A 51 11.21 9.41 -1.10
N GLN A 52 12.11 8.43 -1.17
CA GLN A 52 13.51 8.69 -1.52
C GLN A 52 13.77 8.69 -3.02
N TYR A 53 13.05 7.87 -3.80
CA TYR A 53 13.44 7.59 -5.19
C TYR A 53 12.35 7.89 -6.23
N VAL A 54 11.10 8.13 -5.82
CA VAL A 54 9.98 8.39 -6.74
C VAL A 54 9.48 9.82 -6.62
N PHE A 55 9.02 10.21 -5.43
CA PHE A 55 8.40 11.52 -5.24
C PHE A 55 9.28 12.71 -5.55
N PRO A 56 10.63 12.72 -5.30
CA PRO A 56 11.45 13.89 -5.60
C PRO A 56 11.43 14.33 -7.07
N ALA A 57 11.29 13.39 -8.00
CA ALA A 57 11.19 13.71 -9.43
C ALA A 57 9.85 14.40 -9.75
N PHE A 58 8.74 13.90 -9.19
CA PHE A 58 7.42 14.51 -9.34
C PHE A 58 7.34 15.89 -8.67
N GLU A 59 7.85 16.00 -7.45
CA GLU A 59 7.90 17.26 -6.68
C GLU A 59 8.64 18.36 -7.44
N LYS A 60 9.81 18.02 -8.00
CA LYS A 60 10.60 18.93 -8.82
C LYS A 60 9.86 19.36 -10.09
N LEU A 61 9.20 18.42 -10.76
CA LEU A 61 8.48 18.67 -12.01
C LEU A 61 7.27 19.60 -11.81
N HIS A 62 6.57 19.47 -10.69
CA HIS A 62 5.31 20.16 -10.45
C HIS A 62 5.36 21.25 -9.38
N GLY A 63 6.51 21.48 -8.74
CA GLY A 63 6.65 22.49 -7.68
C GLY A 63 5.79 22.21 -6.45
N VAL A 64 5.61 20.94 -6.09
CA VAL A 64 4.74 20.49 -5.00
C VAL A 64 5.52 19.62 -4.02
N LYS A 65 4.89 19.30 -2.86
CA LYS A 65 5.37 18.28 -1.93
C LYS A 65 4.42 17.09 -1.93
N VAL A 66 4.97 15.87 -1.77
CA VAL A 66 4.20 14.64 -1.56
C VAL A 66 4.52 14.09 -0.18
N VAL A 67 3.50 13.97 0.66
CA VAL A 67 3.62 13.51 2.05
C VAL A 67 2.86 12.20 2.22
N VAL A 68 3.53 11.22 2.82
CA VAL A 68 2.92 9.91 3.09
C VAL A 68 2.06 9.99 4.35
N VAL A 69 0.87 9.40 4.27
CA VAL A 69 0.00 9.04 5.40
C VAL A 69 0.12 7.52 5.59
N PRO A 70 0.98 7.05 6.49
CA PRO A 70 1.23 5.62 6.61
C PRO A 70 0.07 4.89 7.29
N GLY A 71 -0.12 3.63 6.89
CA GLY A 71 -1.11 2.72 7.47
C GLY A 71 -1.25 1.44 6.66
N THR A 72 -1.94 0.45 7.22
CA THR A 72 -2.37 -0.72 6.44
C THR A 72 -3.45 -0.31 5.44
N SER A 73 -3.71 -1.14 4.43
CA SER A 73 -4.80 -0.88 3.48
C SER A 73 -6.15 -0.66 4.18
N SER A 74 -6.42 -1.39 5.26
CA SER A 74 -7.64 -1.22 6.06
C SER A 74 -7.67 0.11 6.81
N ASP A 75 -6.54 0.56 7.38
CA ASP A 75 -6.45 1.85 8.09
C ASP A 75 -6.64 3.02 7.12
N ILE A 76 -6.01 2.94 5.95
CA ILE A 76 -6.12 3.97 4.90
C ILE A 76 -7.55 4.06 4.39
N LEU A 77 -8.20 2.91 4.12
CA LEU A 77 -9.61 2.87 3.72
C LEU A 77 -10.50 3.51 4.80
N ALA A 78 -10.31 3.16 6.06
CA ALA A 78 -11.09 3.71 7.17
C ALA A 78 -10.92 5.25 7.27
N LYS A 79 -9.69 5.75 7.14
CA LYS A 79 -9.42 7.21 7.11
C LYS A 79 -10.09 7.89 5.91
N ALA A 80 -10.02 7.29 4.71
CA ALA A 80 -10.67 7.83 3.51
C ALA A 80 -12.19 7.87 3.67
N GLN A 81 -12.79 6.81 4.22
CA GLN A 81 -14.23 6.72 4.46
C GLN A 81 -14.70 7.75 5.50
N ALA A 82 -13.97 7.89 6.61
CA ALA A 82 -14.30 8.85 7.66
C ALA A 82 -14.27 10.30 7.17
N ASN A 83 -13.44 10.60 6.16
CA ASN A 83 -13.25 11.94 5.62
C ASN A 83 -13.80 12.09 4.18
N LYS A 84 -14.76 11.26 3.76
CA LYS A 84 -15.24 11.20 2.37
C LYS A 84 -15.77 12.52 1.80
N ASP A 85 -16.32 13.38 2.65
CA ASP A 85 -16.91 14.66 2.23
C ASP A 85 -15.89 15.82 2.24
N LYS A 86 -14.77 15.67 2.97
CA LYS A 86 -13.61 16.57 2.97
C LYS A 86 -12.33 15.76 3.08
N PRO A 87 -11.89 15.10 1.99
CA PRO A 87 -10.73 14.22 2.01
C PRO A 87 -9.47 14.93 2.46
N GLN A 88 -8.70 14.26 3.31
CA GLN A 88 -7.39 14.72 3.78
C GLN A 88 -6.23 14.10 2.98
N MET A 89 -6.54 13.13 2.15
CA MET A 89 -5.61 12.50 1.21
C MET A 89 -6.08 12.75 -0.22
N HIS A 90 -5.15 12.69 -1.17
CA HIS A 90 -5.38 12.97 -2.59
C HIS A 90 -5.31 11.70 -3.43
N VAL A 91 -4.40 10.79 -3.03
CA VAL A 91 -4.21 9.46 -3.63
C VAL A 91 -4.12 8.44 -2.51
N MET A 92 -4.56 7.22 -2.75
CA MET A 92 -4.35 6.13 -1.81
C MET A 92 -3.91 4.85 -2.53
N PHE A 93 -3.03 4.10 -1.87
CA PHE A 93 -2.62 2.76 -2.24
C PHE A 93 -3.31 1.75 -1.33
N LEU A 94 -3.92 0.74 -1.94
CA LEU A 94 -4.63 -0.32 -1.22
C LEU A 94 -4.38 -1.66 -1.92
N ASP A 95 -4.36 -2.73 -1.16
CA ASP A 95 -4.42 -4.08 -1.73
C ASP A 95 -5.72 -4.24 -2.53
N ASP A 96 -5.68 -5.03 -3.58
CA ASP A 96 -6.73 -5.17 -4.59
C ASP A 96 -8.13 -5.42 -3.99
N GLY A 97 -8.29 -6.34 -3.05
CA GLY A 97 -9.57 -6.58 -2.40
C GLY A 97 -10.11 -5.38 -1.61
N ILE A 98 -9.22 -4.61 -0.97
CA ILE A 98 -9.58 -3.38 -0.25
C ILE A 98 -9.86 -2.25 -1.26
N MET A 99 -9.12 -2.20 -2.37
CA MET A 99 -9.34 -1.23 -3.45
C MET A 99 -10.74 -1.41 -4.08
N VAL A 100 -11.15 -2.66 -4.36
CA VAL A 100 -12.51 -2.94 -4.87
C VAL A 100 -13.58 -2.43 -3.89
N ARG A 101 -13.38 -2.57 -2.58
CA ARG A 101 -14.28 -1.97 -1.57
C ARG A 101 -14.29 -0.45 -1.63
N ALA A 102 -13.13 0.18 -1.74
CA ALA A 102 -13.03 1.65 -1.83
C ALA A 102 -13.77 2.18 -3.06
N MET A 103 -13.63 1.51 -4.21
CA MET A 103 -14.37 1.82 -5.44
C MET A 103 -15.88 1.67 -5.24
N GLY A 104 -16.34 0.58 -4.65
CA GLY A 104 -17.75 0.33 -4.35
C GLY A 104 -18.36 1.35 -3.37
N MET A 105 -17.55 1.97 -2.51
CA MET A 105 -17.96 3.06 -1.60
C MET A 105 -17.96 4.45 -2.27
N GLY A 106 -17.58 4.56 -3.55
CA GLY A 106 -17.46 5.83 -4.27
C GLY A 106 -16.32 6.72 -3.78
N LEU A 107 -15.27 6.13 -3.19
CA LEU A 107 -14.12 6.88 -2.68
C LEU A 107 -13.06 7.16 -3.75
N CYS A 108 -13.15 6.50 -4.90
CA CYS A 108 -12.22 6.66 -6.02
C CYS A 108 -12.84 7.49 -7.14
N GLU A 109 -12.09 8.44 -7.66
CA GLU A 109 -12.41 9.20 -8.87
C GLU A 109 -11.88 8.45 -10.09
N LYS A 110 -12.59 8.52 -11.21
CA LYS A 110 -12.13 7.96 -12.47
C LYS A 110 -10.81 8.61 -12.90
N GLN A 111 -9.81 7.79 -13.19
CA GLN A 111 -8.53 8.26 -13.71
C GLN A 111 -8.69 8.81 -15.12
N LYS A 112 -8.06 9.94 -15.38
CA LYS A 112 -8.05 10.54 -16.71
C LYS A 112 -7.26 9.65 -17.68
N PRO A 113 -7.75 9.46 -18.91
CA PRO A 113 -7.01 8.72 -19.93
C PRO A 113 -5.62 9.30 -20.11
N ASN A 114 -4.60 8.47 -20.02
CA ASN A 114 -3.22 8.83 -20.25
C ASN A 114 -2.43 7.62 -20.78
N GLN A 115 -1.23 7.89 -21.30
CA GLN A 115 -0.41 6.85 -21.91
C GLN A 115 0.01 5.78 -20.90
N HIS A 116 0.45 6.17 -19.71
CA HIS A 116 0.94 5.22 -18.71
C HIS A 116 -0.17 4.28 -18.19
N LEU A 117 -1.39 4.78 -18.07
CA LEU A 117 -2.55 3.95 -17.76
C LEU A 117 -2.84 2.93 -18.88
N ASN A 118 -2.59 3.28 -20.15
CA ASN A 118 -2.73 2.36 -21.28
C ASN A 118 -1.59 1.35 -21.40
N ASP A 119 -0.42 1.69 -20.84
CA ASP A 119 0.79 0.88 -20.94
C ASP A 119 0.86 -0.25 -19.89
N ILE A 120 0.13 -0.16 -18.78
CA ILE A 120 0.13 -1.22 -17.76
C ILE A 120 -0.58 -2.49 -18.26
N TYR A 121 -0.26 -3.62 -17.66
CA TYR A 121 -0.95 -4.87 -17.97
C TYR A 121 -2.48 -4.72 -17.86
N PRO A 122 -3.27 -5.30 -18.77
CA PRO A 122 -4.74 -5.23 -18.69
C PRO A 122 -5.30 -5.68 -17.34
N ALA A 123 -4.70 -6.71 -16.72
CA ALA A 123 -5.09 -7.20 -15.39
C ALA A 123 -4.81 -6.20 -14.25
N ALA A 124 -3.98 -5.17 -14.50
CA ALA A 124 -3.70 -4.11 -13.53
C ALA A 124 -4.67 -2.91 -13.66
N ARG A 125 -5.57 -2.92 -14.62
CA ARG A 125 -6.64 -1.92 -14.74
C ARG A 125 -7.87 -2.40 -13.99
N PHE A 126 -8.30 -1.62 -13.02
CA PHE A 126 -9.55 -1.90 -12.32
C PHE A 126 -10.76 -1.41 -13.13
N LYS A 127 -11.94 -1.89 -12.75
CA LYS A 127 -13.20 -1.56 -13.43
C LYS A 127 -13.39 -0.05 -13.59
N ASP A 128 -13.82 0.37 -14.78
CA ASP A 128 -14.14 1.75 -15.14
C ASP A 128 -12.97 2.75 -14.95
N ASP A 129 -11.73 2.27 -14.88
CA ASP A 129 -10.53 3.07 -14.58
C ASP A 129 -10.60 3.85 -13.25
N LEU A 130 -11.39 3.36 -12.30
CA LEU A 130 -11.47 3.95 -10.95
C LEU A 130 -10.21 3.74 -10.14
N ALA A 131 -9.40 2.75 -10.50
CA ALA A 131 -8.11 2.46 -9.91
C ALA A 131 -7.18 1.80 -10.94
N SER A 132 -5.88 1.77 -10.63
CA SER A 132 -4.86 1.10 -11.43
C SER A 132 -3.80 0.46 -10.53
N GLY A 133 -3.30 -0.70 -10.91
CA GLY A 133 -2.22 -1.38 -10.17
C GLY A 133 -0.89 -0.64 -10.33
N VAL A 134 -0.20 -0.39 -9.24
CA VAL A 134 1.16 0.18 -9.23
C VAL A 134 2.21 -0.90 -9.04
N SER A 135 1.84 -2.03 -8.43
CA SER A 135 2.69 -3.21 -8.34
C SER A 135 1.86 -4.48 -8.27
N VAL A 136 2.46 -5.58 -8.71
CA VAL A 136 1.87 -6.91 -8.66
C VAL A 136 2.78 -7.86 -7.91
N GLY A 137 2.19 -8.79 -7.18
CA GLY A 137 2.86 -9.83 -6.45
C GLY A 137 1.92 -11.00 -6.20
N MET A 138 2.27 -11.83 -5.25
CA MET A 138 1.44 -12.96 -4.85
C MET A 138 1.70 -13.34 -3.40
N THR A 139 0.70 -13.88 -2.74
CA THR A 139 0.85 -14.52 -1.44
C THR A 139 1.05 -16.01 -1.63
N GLY A 140 2.16 -16.52 -1.12
CA GLY A 140 2.47 -17.95 -1.07
C GLY A 140 3.04 -18.31 0.29
N ILE A 141 3.98 -19.23 0.31
CA ILE A 141 4.57 -19.76 1.54
C ILE A 141 5.96 -19.17 1.73
N ALA A 142 6.28 -18.75 2.94
CA ALA A 142 7.64 -18.47 3.35
C ALA A 142 8.04 -19.39 4.50
N TYR A 143 9.33 -19.69 4.63
CA TYR A 143 9.83 -20.59 5.65
C TYR A 143 11.21 -20.15 6.18
N ASN A 144 11.51 -20.57 7.40
CA ASN A 144 12.78 -20.32 8.09
C ASN A 144 13.85 -21.30 7.59
N THR A 145 14.75 -20.83 6.73
CA THR A 145 15.80 -21.67 6.11
C THR A 145 16.78 -22.25 7.11
N LYS A 146 17.10 -21.51 8.20
CA LYS A 146 17.99 -22.00 9.25
C LYS A 146 17.36 -23.17 9.99
N MET A 147 16.12 -23.02 10.46
CA MET A 147 15.40 -24.09 11.14
C MET A 147 15.20 -25.31 10.25
N PHE A 148 14.86 -25.11 8.97
CA PHE A 148 14.68 -26.21 8.02
C PHE A 148 15.98 -27.00 7.81
N ALA A 149 17.12 -26.30 7.69
CA ALA A 149 18.44 -26.95 7.58
C ALA A 149 18.81 -27.73 8.86
N GLU A 150 18.61 -27.13 10.04
CA GLU A 150 18.90 -27.77 11.34
C GLU A 150 18.05 -29.03 11.58
N LYS A 151 16.80 -29.03 11.09
CA LYS A 151 15.87 -30.15 11.25
C LYS A 151 15.90 -31.17 10.09
N GLY A 152 16.67 -30.88 9.03
CA GLY A 152 16.69 -31.70 7.83
C GLY A 152 15.34 -31.70 7.08
N TRP A 153 14.56 -30.63 7.17
CA TRP A 153 13.28 -30.52 6.49
C TRP A 153 13.46 -30.02 5.06
N ALA A 154 12.75 -30.67 4.10
CA ALA A 154 12.65 -30.14 2.74
C ALA A 154 11.81 -28.88 2.70
N ALA A 155 12.10 -27.98 1.74
CA ALA A 155 11.30 -26.80 1.49
C ALA A 155 9.82 -27.16 1.28
N PRO A 156 8.87 -26.32 1.77
CA PRO A 156 7.44 -26.59 1.60
C PRO A 156 7.04 -26.49 0.12
N THR A 157 6.04 -27.25 -0.29
CA THR A 157 5.58 -27.34 -1.68
C THR A 157 4.06 -27.20 -1.83
N SER A 158 3.35 -27.17 -0.71
CA SER A 158 1.88 -27.16 -0.67
C SER A 158 1.37 -26.31 0.47
N TRP A 159 0.24 -25.65 0.27
CA TRP A 159 -0.49 -25.00 1.37
C TRP A 159 -0.89 -26.01 2.47
N MET A 160 -1.00 -27.29 2.14
CA MET A 160 -1.26 -28.33 3.14
C MET A 160 -0.05 -28.64 4.03
N ASP A 161 1.14 -28.18 3.68
CA ASP A 161 2.31 -28.32 4.56
C ASP A 161 2.13 -27.60 5.89
N PHE A 162 1.29 -26.54 5.95
CA PHE A 162 0.89 -25.91 7.21
C PHE A 162 0.20 -26.88 8.20
N ALA A 163 -0.38 -27.99 7.71
CA ALA A 163 -1.03 -29.01 8.51
C ALA A 163 -0.08 -30.16 8.91
N ASP A 164 1.18 -30.17 8.45
CA ASP A 164 2.15 -31.22 8.78
C ASP A 164 2.47 -31.18 10.29
N PRO A 165 2.28 -32.28 11.04
CA PRO A 165 2.53 -32.31 12.48
C PRO A 165 3.97 -31.92 12.89
N LYS A 166 4.95 -32.00 12.00
CA LYS A 166 6.34 -31.58 12.28
C LYS A 166 6.44 -30.07 12.60
N TYR A 167 5.47 -29.27 12.15
CA TYR A 167 5.39 -27.82 12.41
C TYR A 167 4.50 -27.45 13.60
N LYS A 168 4.10 -28.42 14.43
CA LYS A 168 3.24 -28.16 15.60
C LYS A 168 3.82 -27.06 16.50
N GLY A 169 3.03 -25.99 16.73
CA GLY A 169 3.44 -24.82 17.50
C GLY A 169 4.55 -23.99 16.82
N LYS A 170 4.70 -24.06 15.49
CA LYS A 170 5.69 -23.32 14.71
C LYS A 170 5.13 -22.69 13.44
N VAL A 171 3.86 -22.84 13.20
CA VAL A 171 3.15 -22.12 12.14
C VAL A 171 2.82 -20.72 12.65
N LEU A 172 3.30 -19.70 11.97
CA LEU A 172 2.88 -18.33 12.20
C LEU A 172 1.84 -17.98 11.14
N PHE A 173 0.61 -17.77 11.55
CA PHE A 173 -0.44 -17.43 10.59
C PHE A 173 -0.97 -16.02 10.83
N GLN A 174 -1.20 -15.28 9.76
CA GLN A 174 -1.71 -13.93 9.93
C GLN A 174 -3.23 -13.97 10.12
N SER A 175 -3.75 -13.10 10.98
CA SER A 175 -5.17 -13.01 11.26
C SER A 175 -5.95 -12.65 9.99
N MET A 176 -6.93 -13.46 9.61
CA MET A 176 -7.72 -13.27 8.40
C MET A 176 -8.46 -11.92 8.36
N PRO A 177 -9.05 -11.43 9.48
CA PRO A 177 -9.71 -10.12 9.50
C PRO A 177 -8.81 -8.93 9.20
N SER A 178 -7.55 -8.97 9.64
CA SER A 178 -6.63 -7.82 9.60
C SER A 178 -5.59 -7.89 8.47
N SER A 179 -5.32 -9.09 7.92
CA SER A 179 -4.26 -9.30 6.95
C SER A 179 -4.77 -9.93 5.64
N SER A 180 -4.38 -9.34 4.50
CA SER A 180 -4.59 -9.95 3.18
C SER A 180 -3.91 -11.31 3.07
N PHE A 181 -2.72 -11.49 3.66
CA PHE A 181 -1.99 -12.74 3.62
C PHE A 181 -2.71 -13.85 4.38
N GLY A 182 -3.30 -13.53 5.54
CA GLY A 182 -4.12 -14.47 6.30
C GLY A 182 -5.39 -14.86 5.55
N LEU A 183 -6.07 -13.88 4.93
CA LEU A 183 -7.23 -14.15 4.08
C LEU A 183 -6.86 -15.06 2.89
N HIS A 184 -5.76 -14.76 2.21
CA HIS A 184 -5.29 -15.55 1.07
C HIS A 184 -4.96 -16.98 1.48
N GLY A 185 -4.22 -17.17 2.57
CA GLY A 185 -3.89 -18.50 3.08
C GLY A 185 -5.13 -19.30 3.48
N PHE A 186 -6.11 -18.66 4.14
CA PHE A 186 -7.38 -19.30 4.48
C PHE A 186 -8.19 -19.69 3.23
N LEU A 187 -8.30 -18.81 2.24
CA LEU A 187 -9.05 -19.09 1.01
C LEU A 187 -8.37 -20.18 0.18
N MET A 188 -7.04 -20.24 0.15
CA MET A 188 -6.33 -21.35 -0.51
C MET A 188 -6.57 -22.67 0.21
N PHE A 189 -6.49 -22.68 1.53
CA PHE A 189 -6.87 -23.86 2.33
C PHE A 189 -8.31 -24.28 2.05
N ASN A 190 -9.25 -23.32 2.06
CA ASN A 190 -10.66 -23.59 1.76
C ASN A 190 -10.84 -24.23 0.37
N ARG A 191 -10.16 -23.73 -0.67
CA ARG A 191 -10.20 -24.32 -2.02
C ARG A 191 -9.71 -25.76 -2.04
N ILE A 192 -8.63 -26.06 -1.34
CA ILE A 192 -8.10 -27.43 -1.21
C ILE A 192 -9.11 -28.36 -0.50
N GLN A 193 -9.89 -27.81 0.44
CA GLN A 193 -10.95 -28.55 1.12
C GLN A 193 -12.26 -28.64 0.30
N GLY A 194 -12.29 -28.20 -0.94
CA GLY A 194 -13.45 -28.25 -1.84
C GLY A 194 -14.37 -27.03 -1.78
N GLY A 195 -13.95 -25.94 -1.11
CA GLY A 195 -14.65 -24.67 -1.09
C GLY A 195 -14.28 -23.75 -2.26
N ASN A 196 -14.79 -22.53 -2.25
CA ASN A 196 -14.49 -21.48 -3.22
C ASN A 196 -14.73 -20.10 -2.59
N ASP A 197 -14.64 -19.02 -3.40
CA ASP A 197 -14.78 -17.64 -2.95
C ASP A 197 -16.21 -17.25 -2.49
N LYS A 198 -17.22 -18.13 -2.72
CA LYS A 198 -18.60 -17.97 -2.28
C LYS A 198 -18.97 -18.91 -1.13
N ASN A 199 -18.28 -20.03 -1.04
CA ASN A 199 -18.50 -21.04 -0.03
C ASN A 199 -17.21 -21.37 0.73
N VAL A 200 -17.11 -20.91 1.97
CA VAL A 200 -15.96 -21.14 2.86
C VAL A 200 -16.24 -22.15 3.99
N GLU A 201 -17.38 -22.83 3.94
CA GLU A 201 -17.76 -23.85 4.94
C GLU A 201 -16.71 -24.97 5.08
N PRO A 202 -16.18 -25.55 3.97
CA PRO A 202 -15.16 -26.59 4.08
C PRO A 202 -13.89 -26.11 4.83
N GLY A 203 -13.45 -24.86 4.56
CA GLY A 203 -12.31 -24.28 5.24
C GLY A 203 -12.53 -24.14 6.75
N PHE A 204 -13.63 -23.54 7.17
CA PHE A 204 -13.96 -23.39 8.59
C PHE A 204 -14.16 -24.73 9.30
N ALA A 205 -14.84 -25.69 8.66
CA ALA A 205 -15.10 -27.00 9.25
C ALA A 205 -13.83 -27.82 9.50
N ASN A 206 -12.80 -27.64 8.68
CA ASN A 206 -11.57 -28.43 8.73
C ASN A 206 -10.39 -27.72 9.40
N TRP A 207 -10.42 -26.38 9.54
CA TRP A 207 -9.28 -25.61 10.06
C TRP A 207 -8.78 -26.10 11.41
N ALA A 208 -9.70 -26.24 12.38
CA ALA A 208 -9.37 -26.66 13.76
C ALA A 208 -8.80 -28.08 13.85
N LYS A 209 -9.01 -28.91 12.83
CA LYS A 209 -8.53 -30.30 12.78
C LYS A 209 -7.24 -30.48 11.98
N THR A 210 -6.85 -29.45 11.22
CA THR A 210 -5.73 -29.51 10.28
C THR A 210 -4.65 -28.48 10.60
N ILE A 211 -4.75 -27.26 10.08
CA ILE A 211 -3.77 -26.20 10.28
C ILE A 211 -3.79 -25.65 11.71
N GLY A 212 -4.98 -25.44 12.28
CA GLY A 212 -5.14 -24.83 13.59
C GLY A 212 -4.27 -25.41 14.70
N PRO A 213 -4.13 -26.75 14.86
CA PRO A 213 -3.27 -27.35 15.89
C PRO A 213 -1.78 -27.01 15.77
N ASN A 214 -1.31 -26.58 14.59
CA ASN A 214 0.07 -26.24 14.34
C ASN A 214 0.36 -24.75 14.52
N VAL A 215 -0.70 -23.92 14.57
CA VAL A 215 -0.53 -22.46 14.70
C VAL A 215 -0.01 -22.11 16.10
N LEU A 216 1.12 -21.41 16.13
CA LEU A 216 1.70 -20.84 17.33
C LEU A 216 0.95 -19.56 17.74
N GLU A 217 0.76 -18.66 16.79
CA GLU A 217 0.12 -17.37 17.00
C GLU A 217 -0.57 -16.89 15.72
N TYR A 218 -1.74 -16.27 15.88
CA TYR A 218 -2.40 -15.47 14.85
C TYR A 218 -1.97 -14.02 14.99
N ILE A 219 -1.12 -13.53 14.08
CA ILE A 219 -0.57 -12.17 14.14
C ILE A 219 -1.38 -11.18 13.29
N PRO A 220 -1.58 -9.94 13.75
CA PRO A 220 -2.35 -8.96 13.00
C PRO A 220 -1.62 -8.42 11.77
N SER A 221 -0.29 -8.50 11.75
CA SER A 221 0.56 -8.01 10.65
C SER A 221 1.87 -8.77 10.57
N SER A 222 2.64 -8.55 9.48
CA SER A 222 3.95 -9.18 9.28
C SER A 222 5.07 -8.61 10.17
N ALA A 223 4.80 -7.63 11.03
CA ALA A 223 5.84 -6.93 11.79
C ALA A 223 6.65 -7.86 12.71
N LYS A 224 6.00 -8.84 13.33
CA LYS A 224 6.64 -9.81 14.23
C LYS A 224 7.42 -10.92 13.52
N ILE A 225 7.24 -11.13 12.21
CA ILE A 225 7.84 -12.27 11.49
C ILE A 225 9.36 -12.27 11.65
N SER A 226 10.01 -11.11 11.51
CA SER A 226 11.46 -10.98 11.60
C SER A 226 12.00 -11.49 12.94
N GLU A 227 11.38 -11.08 14.04
CA GLU A 227 11.75 -11.50 15.40
C GLU A 227 11.53 -13.00 15.60
N MET A 228 10.34 -13.49 15.30
CA MET A 228 9.96 -14.90 15.52
C MET A 228 10.75 -15.89 14.64
N VAL A 229 11.23 -15.44 13.48
CA VAL A 229 12.16 -16.24 12.66
C VAL A 229 13.56 -16.27 13.30
N GLN A 230 14.06 -15.14 13.79
CA GLN A 230 15.38 -15.05 14.42
C GLN A 230 15.45 -15.84 15.73
N THR A 231 14.40 -15.79 16.54
CA THR A 231 14.31 -16.56 17.81
C THR A 231 14.06 -18.05 17.59
N GLY A 232 13.77 -18.47 16.34
CA GLY A 232 13.48 -19.87 16.02
C GLY A 232 12.09 -20.32 16.47
N GLU A 233 11.17 -19.39 16.67
CA GLU A 233 9.78 -19.69 17.01
C GLU A 233 8.96 -20.03 15.77
N ALA A 234 9.14 -19.26 14.68
CA ALA A 234 8.41 -19.44 13.43
C ALA A 234 9.17 -20.30 12.43
N ALA A 235 8.53 -21.36 11.94
CA ALA A 235 9.04 -22.25 10.90
C ALA A 235 8.49 -21.92 9.50
N ILE A 236 7.18 -21.70 9.41
CA ILE A 236 6.45 -21.55 8.14
C ILE A 236 5.29 -20.56 8.29
N PHE A 237 5.06 -19.71 7.29
CA PHE A 237 4.05 -18.64 7.33
C PHE A 237 3.68 -18.16 5.92
N PRO A 238 2.46 -17.60 5.71
CA PRO A 238 2.09 -16.95 4.46
C PRO A 238 2.84 -15.63 4.29
N LEU A 239 3.44 -15.39 3.11
CA LEU A 239 4.10 -14.13 2.81
C LEU A 239 4.27 -13.94 1.28
N THR A 240 4.66 -12.74 0.86
CA THR A 240 4.98 -12.44 -0.54
C THR A 240 6.48 -12.62 -0.83
N PRO A 241 6.87 -12.92 -2.09
CA PRO A 241 8.28 -12.97 -2.49
C PRO A 241 9.02 -11.67 -2.20
N THR A 242 8.36 -10.53 -2.39
CA THR A 242 8.95 -9.20 -2.16
C THR A 242 9.21 -8.93 -0.68
N ALA A 243 8.30 -9.33 0.20
CA ALA A 243 8.51 -9.24 1.65
C ALA A 243 9.61 -10.20 2.13
N VAL A 244 9.68 -11.40 1.55
CA VAL A 244 10.80 -12.34 1.79
C VAL A 244 12.12 -11.71 1.37
N ALA A 245 12.21 -11.13 0.18
CA ALA A 245 13.42 -10.44 -0.28
C ALA A 245 13.84 -9.30 0.68
N ALA A 246 12.88 -8.53 1.17
CA ALA A 246 13.13 -7.47 2.15
C ALA A 246 13.60 -7.99 3.52
N LEU A 247 13.16 -9.17 3.95
CA LEU A 247 13.67 -9.83 5.16
C LEU A 247 15.08 -10.37 4.92
N LYS A 248 15.33 -11.01 3.79
CA LYS A 248 16.67 -11.52 3.42
C LYS A 248 17.71 -10.42 3.37
N SER A 249 17.38 -9.24 2.83
CA SER A 249 18.31 -8.10 2.80
C SER A 249 18.71 -7.60 4.18
N LYS A 250 17.94 -7.93 5.21
CA LYS A 250 18.23 -7.65 6.62
C LYS A 250 18.94 -8.81 7.33
N GLY A 251 19.34 -9.85 6.58
CA GLY A 251 20.01 -11.03 7.14
C GLY A 251 19.06 -12.02 7.84
N ILE A 252 17.73 -11.90 7.66
CA ILE A 252 16.77 -12.85 8.24
C ILE A 252 16.79 -14.13 7.40
N PRO A 253 16.94 -15.33 8.01
CA PRO A 253 17.08 -16.59 7.30
C PRO A 253 15.71 -17.12 6.80
N VAL A 254 15.16 -16.51 5.77
CA VAL A 254 13.89 -16.89 5.15
C VAL A 254 14.03 -17.13 3.67
N GLU A 255 13.14 -17.96 3.11
CA GLU A 255 13.00 -18.15 1.68
C GLU A 255 11.52 -18.27 1.31
N TYR A 256 11.20 -17.93 0.05
CA TYR A 256 9.88 -18.11 -0.52
C TYR A 256 9.77 -19.47 -1.21
N ALA A 257 8.66 -20.15 -0.98
CA ALA A 257 8.31 -21.39 -1.67
C ALA A 257 6.99 -21.22 -2.42
N GLN A 258 7.01 -21.54 -3.71
CA GLN A 258 5.81 -21.55 -4.55
C GLN A 258 5.01 -22.81 -4.28
N PRO A 259 3.79 -22.72 -3.74
CA PRO A 259 2.95 -23.92 -3.55
C PRO A 259 2.42 -24.44 -4.88
N LYS A 260 2.32 -25.76 -5.00
CA LYS A 260 1.84 -26.45 -6.21
C LYS A 260 0.39 -26.10 -6.59
N GLU A 261 -0.42 -25.75 -5.61
CA GLU A 261 -1.80 -25.32 -5.81
C GLU A 261 -1.91 -23.86 -6.31
N GLY A 262 -0.77 -23.18 -6.45
CA GLY A 262 -0.67 -21.77 -6.82
C GLY A 262 -0.63 -20.83 -5.64
N SER A 263 -0.18 -19.61 -5.91
CA SER A 263 -0.20 -18.47 -4.99
C SER A 263 -1.33 -17.53 -5.35
N VAL A 264 -1.87 -16.81 -4.37
CA VAL A 264 -2.93 -15.83 -4.63
C VAL A 264 -2.32 -14.53 -5.12
N VAL A 265 -2.81 -14.04 -6.26
CA VAL A 265 -2.42 -12.72 -6.78
C VAL A 265 -2.68 -11.66 -5.71
N LEU A 266 -1.72 -10.80 -5.50
CA LEU A 266 -1.83 -9.62 -4.65
C LEU A 266 -1.37 -8.41 -5.47
N MET A 267 -2.26 -7.48 -5.69
CA MET A 267 -1.96 -6.25 -6.39
C MET A 267 -2.07 -5.07 -5.44
N THR A 268 -1.08 -4.19 -5.46
CA THR A 268 -1.24 -2.88 -4.84
C THR A 268 -1.83 -1.95 -5.89
N GLY A 269 -3.07 -1.55 -5.68
CA GLY A 269 -3.76 -0.57 -6.52
C GLY A 269 -3.59 0.84 -5.98
N GLN A 270 -3.67 1.82 -6.88
CA GLN A 270 -3.82 3.23 -6.55
C GLN A 270 -5.16 3.75 -7.03
N CYS A 271 -5.74 4.70 -6.31
CA CYS A 271 -6.79 5.53 -6.86
C CYS A 271 -6.65 7.00 -6.44
N VAL A 272 -7.14 7.89 -7.28
CA VAL A 272 -7.35 9.30 -6.93
C VAL A 272 -8.59 9.38 -6.05
N ILE A 273 -8.48 9.99 -4.88
CA ILE A 273 -9.60 10.09 -3.95
C ILE A 273 -10.62 11.09 -4.47
N ALA A 274 -11.87 10.67 -4.56
CA ALA A 274 -12.97 11.52 -5.02
C ALA A 274 -13.15 12.75 -4.11
N LYS A 275 -13.49 13.91 -4.69
CA LYS A 275 -13.69 15.20 -3.98
C LYS A 275 -12.43 15.73 -3.26
N ASN A 276 -11.23 15.28 -3.59
CA ASN A 276 -10.01 15.83 -3.01
C ASN A 276 -9.79 17.30 -3.42
N SER A 277 -8.99 18.02 -2.64
CA SER A 277 -8.79 19.48 -2.83
C SER A 277 -7.88 19.84 -4.00
N GLU A 278 -7.11 18.89 -4.56
CA GLU A 278 -6.15 19.11 -5.64
C GLU A 278 -6.32 18.07 -6.77
N PRO A 279 -7.51 17.96 -7.39
CA PRO A 279 -7.83 16.84 -8.30
C PRO A 279 -6.89 16.76 -9.50
N GLU A 280 -6.50 17.88 -10.11
CA GLU A 280 -5.60 17.88 -11.27
C GLU A 280 -4.18 17.39 -10.91
N LEU A 281 -3.65 17.80 -9.76
CA LEU A 281 -2.35 17.34 -9.29
C LEU A 281 -2.39 15.89 -8.84
N ALA A 282 -3.48 15.44 -8.22
CA ALA A 282 -3.68 14.05 -7.84
C ALA A 282 -3.74 13.13 -9.06
N GLN A 283 -4.42 13.53 -10.15
CA GLN A 283 -4.44 12.80 -11.42
C GLN A 283 -3.03 12.71 -12.03
N LYS A 284 -2.28 13.82 -12.05
CA LYS A 284 -0.89 13.82 -12.53
C LYS A 284 0.02 12.93 -11.69
N LEU A 285 -0.18 12.91 -10.36
CA LEU A 285 0.58 12.01 -9.49
C LEU A 285 0.24 10.56 -9.81
N ALA A 286 -1.04 10.22 -9.94
CA ALA A 286 -1.47 8.87 -10.29
C ALA A 286 -0.91 8.42 -11.66
N GLU A 287 -0.89 9.30 -12.66
CA GLU A 287 -0.25 9.03 -13.95
C GLU A 287 1.26 8.79 -13.80
N PHE A 288 1.97 9.68 -13.08
CA PHE A 288 3.40 9.58 -12.86
C PHE A 288 3.81 8.27 -12.19
N LEU A 289 3.02 7.81 -11.22
CA LEU A 289 3.27 6.55 -10.49
C LEU A 289 3.18 5.29 -11.37
N LEU A 290 2.54 5.38 -12.53
CA LEU A 290 2.49 4.31 -13.55
C LEU A 290 3.61 4.44 -14.58
N SER A 291 4.41 5.51 -14.55
CA SER A 291 5.48 5.71 -15.52
C SER A 291 6.58 4.66 -15.40
N PRO A 292 7.25 4.31 -16.51
CA PRO A 292 8.38 3.39 -16.49
C PRO A 292 9.46 3.78 -15.48
N LEU A 293 9.74 5.09 -15.36
CA LEU A 293 10.75 5.62 -14.43
C LEU A 293 10.35 5.37 -12.96
N ALA A 294 9.13 5.73 -12.58
CA ALA A 294 8.66 5.55 -11.21
C ALA A 294 8.66 4.06 -10.83
N GLN A 295 8.17 3.20 -11.71
CA GLN A 295 8.08 1.77 -11.45
C GLN A 295 9.44 1.06 -11.48
N ALA A 296 10.40 1.51 -12.31
CA ALA A 296 11.77 1.01 -12.26
C ALA A 296 12.44 1.35 -10.91
N ASN A 297 12.22 2.56 -10.40
CA ASN A 297 12.77 2.96 -9.10
C ASN A 297 12.18 2.13 -7.94
N VAL A 298 10.88 1.86 -7.95
CA VAL A 298 10.29 1.03 -6.87
C VAL A 298 10.68 -0.44 -7.00
N LEU A 299 10.95 -0.95 -8.19
CA LEU A 299 11.52 -2.28 -8.39
C LEU A 299 12.93 -2.35 -7.78
N GLN A 300 13.79 -1.38 -8.11
CA GLN A 300 15.19 -1.36 -7.69
C GLN A 300 15.36 -1.15 -6.18
N PHE A 301 14.58 -0.24 -5.58
CA PHE A 301 14.78 0.19 -4.20
C PHE A 301 13.70 -0.29 -3.21
N GLY A 302 12.58 -0.76 -3.70
CA GLY A 302 11.45 -1.19 -2.89
C GLY A 302 10.99 -2.62 -3.15
N ALA A 303 11.68 -3.34 -4.04
CA ALA A 303 11.34 -4.70 -4.47
C ALA A 303 9.86 -4.86 -4.92
N GLN A 304 9.28 -3.80 -5.49
CA GLN A 304 7.92 -3.79 -6.03
C GLN A 304 7.93 -4.19 -7.50
N ILE A 305 7.19 -5.24 -7.87
CA ILE A 305 7.16 -5.71 -9.25
C ILE A 305 6.27 -4.78 -10.09
N PRO A 306 6.80 -4.21 -11.18
CA PRO A 306 6.08 -3.26 -12.03
C PRO A 306 4.83 -3.86 -12.67
N THR A 307 3.80 -3.04 -12.82
CA THR A 307 2.63 -3.34 -13.67
C THR A 307 2.79 -2.79 -15.08
N ASN A 308 3.73 -1.85 -15.28
CA ASN A 308 4.08 -1.34 -16.59
C ASN A 308 5.25 -2.14 -17.19
N PRO A 309 5.02 -2.92 -18.27
CA PRO A 309 6.07 -3.76 -18.89
C PRO A 309 7.22 -2.95 -19.51
N LYS A 310 7.04 -1.65 -19.69
CA LYS A 310 8.08 -0.75 -20.18
C LYS A 310 9.04 -0.29 -19.07
N ALA A 311 8.79 -0.62 -17.80
CA ALA A 311 9.69 -0.31 -16.70
C ALA A 311 11.00 -1.11 -16.84
N PRO A 312 12.17 -0.46 -16.94
CA PRO A 312 13.44 -1.16 -17.01
C PRO A 312 13.68 -2.01 -15.77
N ALA A 313 14.04 -3.27 -15.98
CA ALA A 313 14.43 -4.21 -14.93
C ALA A 313 15.86 -4.67 -15.20
N VAL A 314 16.76 -4.46 -14.23
CA VAL A 314 18.20 -4.82 -14.35
C VAL A 314 18.66 -5.55 -13.09
N GLY A 315 19.72 -6.36 -13.22
CA GLY A 315 20.32 -7.07 -12.09
C GLY A 315 19.30 -7.94 -11.34
N GLU A 316 19.32 -7.90 -10.00
CA GLU A 316 18.41 -8.65 -9.14
C GLU A 316 16.92 -8.35 -9.41
N GLY A 317 16.59 -7.12 -9.81
CA GLY A 317 15.23 -6.74 -10.19
C GLY A 317 14.72 -7.51 -11.40
N ALA A 318 15.57 -7.71 -12.40
CA ALA A 318 15.22 -8.53 -13.59
C ALA A 318 14.96 -9.99 -13.22
N GLU A 319 15.77 -10.56 -12.34
CA GLU A 319 15.56 -11.93 -11.83
C GLU A 319 14.25 -12.06 -11.04
N GLN A 320 13.93 -11.07 -10.20
CA GLN A 320 12.67 -11.04 -9.46
C GLN A 320 11.47 -10.98 -10.40
N VAL A 321 11.51 -10.11 -11.41
CA VAL A 321 10.45 -10.01 -12.43
C VAL A 321 10.29 -11.33 -13.17
N ALA A 322 11.38 -11.97 -13.58
CA ALA A 322 11.34 -13.26 -14.27
C ALA A 322 10.71 -14.38 -13.42
N LYS A 323 11.10 -14.47 -12.14
CA LYS A 323 10.52 -15.44 -11.18
C LYS A 323 9.03 -15.19 -10.96
N ILE A 324 8.63 -13.94 -10.72
CA ILE A 324 7.22 -13.60 -10.54
C ILE A 324 6.41 -13.94 -11.79
N ASN A 325 6.90 -13.60 -12.99
CA ASN A 325 6.23 -13.94 -14.23
C ASN A 325 6.08 -15.46 -14.44
N GLN A 326 7.04 -16.25 -13.99
CA GLN A 326 6.93 -17.72 -14.00
C GLN A 326 5.84 -18.20 -13.05
N TRP A 327 5.80 -17.70 -11.82
CA TRP A 327 4.84 -18.11 -10.80
C TRP A 327 3.42 -17.63 -11.11
N MET A 328 3.28 -16.46 -11.75
CA MET A 328 1.99 -15.95 -12.21
C MET A 328 1.23 -16.88 -13.15
N LYS A 329 1.90 -17.81 -13.82
CA LYS A 329 1.24 -18.81 -14.69
C LYS A 329 0.29 -19.72 -13.92
N ASN A 330 0.54 -19.98 -12.64
CA ASN A 330 -0.30 -20.77 -11.73
C ASN A 330 -0.95 -19.91 -10.62
N ALA A 331 -0.95 -18.60 -10.78
CA ALA A 331 -1.50 -17.73 -9.76
C ALA A 331 -3.03 -17.81 -9.73
N VAL A 332 -3.58 -17.73 -8.53
CA VAL A 332 -5.01 -17.76 -8.26
C VAL A 332 -5.50 -16.33 -8.09
N THR A 333 -6.48 -15.94 -8.88
CA THR A 333 -7.23 -14.69 -8.70
C THR A 333 -8.49 -14.98 -7.88
N LEU A 334 -8.90 -14.01 -7.06
CA LEU A 334 -10.09 -14.08 -6.22
C LEU A 334 -11.24 -13.30 -6.84
N ASP A 335 -12.46 -13.80 -6.66
CA ASP A 335 -13.69 -13.03 -6.93
C ASP A 335 -13.90 -12.03 -5.77
N TRP A 336 -13.27 -10.86 -5.90
CA TRP A 336 -13.29 -9.83 -4.85
C TRP A 336 -14.69 -9.30 -4.55
N ASP A 337 -15.63 -9.32 -5.50
CA ASP A 337 -17.01 -8.94 -5.23
C ASP A 337 -17.66 -9.93 -4.26
N SER A 338 -17.52 -11.22 -4.54
CA SER A 338 -18.01 -12.29 -3.65
C SER A 338 -17.30 -12.30 -2.30
N VAL A 339 -15.97 -12.20 -2.29
CA VAL A 339 -15.16 -12.15 -1.06
C VAL A 339 -15.58 -10.98 -0.18
N ASN A 340 -15.65 -9.77 -0.73
CA ASN A 340 -15.99 -8.57 0.04
C ASN A 340 -17.43 -8.56 0.55
N ALA A 341 -18.38 -9.11 -0.21
CA ALA A 341 -19.77 -9.25 0.24
C ALA A 341 -19.89 -10.14 1.48
N ASN A 342 -19.08 -11.19 1.57
CA ASN A 342 -19.17 -12.20 2.65
C ASN A 342 -18.15 -11.99 3.78
N ARG A 343 -17.08 -11.23 3.55
CA ARG A 343 -15.97 -11.05 4.49
C ARG A 343 -16.39 -10.60 5.91
N PRO A 344 -17.38 -9.71 6.12
CA PRO A 344 -17.79 -9.34 7.47
C PRO A 344 -18.29 -10.53 8.30
N ALA A 345 -19.08 -11.41 7.69
CA ALA A 345 -19.56 -12.63 8.35
C ALA A 345 -18.41 -13.62 8.61
N TRP A 346 -17.49 -13.77 7.65
CA TRP A 346 -16.31 -14.62 7.81
C TRP A 346 -15.39 -14.11 8.93
N ASN A 347 -15.15 -12.81 9.01
CA ASN A 347 -14.36 -12.20 10.08
C ASN A 347 -14.98 -12.46 11.46
N THR A 348 -16.29 -12.28 11.58
CA THR A 348 -17.02 -12.58 12.83
C THR A 348 -16.87 -14.03 13.23
N ARG A 349 -17.01 -14.95 12.27
CA ARG A 349 -16.85 -16.38 12.51
C ARG A 349 -15.41 -16.73 12.88
N TRP A 350 -14.42 -16.19 12.16
CA TRP A 350 -13.01 -16.39 12.47
C TRP A 350 -12.69 -16.04 13.92
N ASN A 351 -13.05 -14.85 14.35
CA ASN A 351 -12.82 -14.38 15.73
C ASN A 351 -13.53 -15.23 16.77
N LYS A 352 -14.69 -15.83 16.45
CA LYS A 352 -15.44 -16.68 17.37
C LYS A 352 -14.93 -18.12 17.45
N THR A 353 -14.39 -18.66 16.36
CA THR A 353 -14.16 -20.10 16.24
C THR A 353 -12.70 -20.50 16.07
N ILE A 354 -11.85 -19.59 15.59
CA ILE A 354 -10.44 -19.89 15.28
C ILE A 354 -9.51 -19.07 16.17
N GLU A 355 -9.60 -17.76 16.10
CA GLU A 355 -8.75 -16.84 16.86
C GLU A 355 -9.48 -16.40 18.14
N ARG A 356 -9.32 -17.17 19.21
CA ARG A 356 -10.00 -16.96 20.50
C ARG A 356 -9.06 -16.34 21.52
#